data_6a5aa091d9c8b8c56e3ec65ecd2293f1
#
_entry.id   6a5aa091d9c8b8c56e3ec65ecd2293f1
#
_cell.length_a   1.000
_cell.length_b   1.000
_cell.length_c   1.000
_cell.angle_alpha   90.00
_cell.angle_beta   90.00
_cell.angle_gamma   90.00
#
_symmetry.space_group_name_H-M   'P 1'
#
loop_
_entity.id
_entity.type
_entity.pdbx_description
1 polymer ?
#
loop_
_entity_poly.entity_id
_entity_poly.type
_entity_poly.pdbx_seq_one_letter_code
_entity_poly.pdbx_strand_id
1 'polypeptide(L)'
;MFIKYLKLEKIFLFIDTYTPICYNSDNMYITYRFSFFMKGKGMKTVNIMNFVRSFEPRNLDVEKKLLKTTSDQLDLVNEYGLDATFLLQYDALCNEDFVRLMKEKSGENIELGFWYEVVEPLTTACGMPYESKHGWKWDWHIKPGFSIAYSLKEREILIDEAMRKFKEIFGYFPRTVGSWLLDTHTINYLSENYEIDAFCYCRDQVNTDAYTFIGGYFNQAYYPSKNNMFTPASSDETQVNVPVFRLLGSDPIHNYDGGKYASEGCKRGPYTMEPAYSKVSGGNPDIVDWYLDSYFNNESLGFAYMQIGQENSFAMFDLITPLRMQIEKILKFEDVKIEKMCDSGKAFKEKYKKTPATSVCSLKNWDTIDCQSVYYDSINYTANIMRHDNKVFIRSLYLFDDRIKDYYEDTICDTFDGVYENLPIVDTIYQKGDTDGGIGIILDECGTDFNASKTADQELTVSWGDKSVIFRETEIILNNCKPIFTYYMNNTDIYVDNSMINYEYKGNKYSLETKGAKIEKESNTITFHGNSITLIPKKN
;
A
#
# COMPACT_ATOMS: atom_id res chain seq x y z
N MET A 1 0.31 32.58 43.12
CA MET A 1 0.33 31.16 42.78
C MET A 1 -1.08 30.61 42.99
N PHE A 2 -1.92 30.70 41.94
CA PHE A 2 -3.31 30.24 41.98
C PHE A 2 -3.48 29.11 40.96
N ILE A 3 -3.69 27.90 41.46
CA ILE A 3 -4.01 26.74 40.62
C ILE A 3 -5.52 26.73 40.45
N LYS A 4 -5.99 26.93 39.22
CA LYS A 4 -7.39 26.67 38.84
C LYS A 4 -7.58 25.19 38.53
N TYR A 5 -8.37 24.50 39.33
CA TYR A 5 -8.81 23.14 39.03
C TYR A 5 -9.83 23.16 37.89
N LEU A 6 -9.48 22.56 36.77
CA LEU A 6 -10.44 22.11 35.74
C LEU A 6 -10.74 20.63 36.00
N LYS A 7 -12.01 20.34 36.28
CA LYS A 7 -12.53 18.97 36.32
C LYS A 7 -12.56 18.43 34.89
N LEU A 8 -11.64 17.52 34.58
CA LEU A 8 -11.71 16.68 33.38
C LEU A 8 -11.98 15.25 33.83
N GLU A 9 -13.12 14.72 33.41
CA GLU A 9 -13.49 13.34 33.67
C GLU A 9 -12.62 12.40 32.80
N LYS A 10 -11.93 11.47 33.48
CA LYS A 10 -11.22 10.30 32.94
C LYS A 10 -10.04 10.57 32.01
N ILE A 11 -8.96 11.11 32.57
CA ILE A 11 -7.62 11.03 31.99
C ILE A 11 -6.73 10.21 32.92
N PHE A 12 -6.23 9.07 32.46
CA PHE A 12 -5.16 8.32 33.13
C PHE A 12 -3.82 8.79 32.57
N LEU A 13 -3.00 9.39 33.42
CA LEU A 13 -1.60 9.72 33.11
C LEU A 13 -0.74 8.49 33.49
N PHE A 14 -0.08 7.92 32.51
CA PHE A 14 1.08 7.03 32.73
C PHE A 14 2.34 7.82 32.39
N ILE A 15 3.29 7.84 33.32
CA ILE A 15 4.64 8.38 33.10
C ILE A 15 5.50 7.19 32.70
N ASP A 16 5.90 7.13 31.44
CA ASP A 16 6.82 6.11 30.96
C ASP A 16 8.21 6.71 30.74
N THR A 17 9.17 6.10 31.42
CA THR A 17 10.63 6.16 31.31
C THR A 17 11.37 7.51 31.37
N TYR A 18 12.27 7.59 32.36
CA TYR A 18 13.34 8.58 32.48
C TYR A 18 14.48 8.25 31.51
N THR A 19 14.80 9.15 30.60
CA THR A 19 16.09 9.15 29.91
C THR A 19 16.87 10.40 30.36
N PRO A 20 18.03 10.27 30.99
CA PRO A 20 18.86 11.42 31.34
C PRO A 20 19.71 11.84 30.13
N ILE A 21 19.61 13.09 29.71
CA ILE A 21 20.48 13.70 28.70
C ILE A 21 21.54 14.52 29.38
N CYS A 22 22.77 14.44 28.85
CA CYS A 22 24.04 14.95 29.35
C CYS A 22 24.06 16.39 29.85
N TYR A 23 24.89 16.59 30.85
CA TYR A 23 25.23 17.87 31.52
C TYR A 23 25.89 18.87 30.60
N ASN A 24 25.43 20.11 30.68
CA ASN A 24 26.26 21.29 30.56
C ASN A 24 25.89 22.27 31.68
N SER A 25 26.87 22.94 32.28
CA SER A 25 26.92 23.34 33.69
C SER A 25 26.06 24.51 34.15
N ASP A 26 25.20 25.15 33.36
CA ASP A 26 24.52 26.37 33.80
C ASP A 26 23.02 26.52 33.58
N ASN A 27 22.33 25.56 32.96
CA ASN A 27 20.86 25.56 32.95
C ASN A 27 20.28 24.17 32.64
N MET A 28 19.47 23.63 33.55
CA MET A 28 18.75 22.38 33.39
C MET A 28 17.37 22.67 32.80
N TYR A 29 17.17 22.34 31.50
CA TYR A 29 15.84 22.29 30.90
C TYR A 29 15.36 20.84 30.86
N ILE A 30 14.31 20.56 31.63
CA ILE A 30 13.60 19.25 31.56
C ILE A 30 12.50 19.42 30.51
N THR A 31 12.67 18.81 29.34
CA THR A 31 11.64 18.74 28.32
C THR A 31 10.81 17.49 28.56
N TYR A 32 9.56 17.66 28.94
CA TYR A 32 8.60 16.56 29.03
C TYR A 32 7.95 16.32 27.66
N ARG A 33 8.19 15.17 27.06
CA ARG A 33 7.40 14.73 25.90
C ARG A 33 6.12 14.07 26.43
N PHE A 34 5.00 14.76 26.36
CA PHE A 34 3.69 14.21 26.71
C PHE A 34 3.11 13.49 25.50
N SER A 35 3.03 12.17 25.54
CA SER A 35 2.23 11.41 24.58
C SER A 35 0.79 11.34 25.09
N PHE A 36 -0.11 12.06 24.44
CA PHE A 36 -1.54 11.95 24.71
C PHE A 36 -2.11 10.74 23.95
N PHE A 37 -2.39 9.68 24.66
CA PHE A 37 -3.22 8.60 24.11
C PHE A 37 -4.69 9.01 24.19
N MET A 38 -5.28 9.46 23.09
CA MET A 38 -6.72 9.61 22.97
C MET A 38 -7.33 8.23 22.64
N LYS A 39 -8.13 7.70 23.57
CA LYS A 39 -8.90 6.47 23.38
C LYS A 39 -9.96 6.73 22.29
N GLY A 40 -9.83 6.07 21.13
CA GLY A 40 -10.88 6.01 20.13
C GLY A 40 -10.59 6.57 18.73
N LYS A 41 -9.50 7.31 18.50
CA LYS A 41 -9.07 7.67 17.14
C LYS A 41 -8.24 6.54 16.53
N GLY A 42 -8.50 6.20 15.28
CA GLY A 42 -7.69 5.28 14.48
C GLY A 42 -6.21 5.70 14.48
N MET A 43 -5.30 4.76 14.23
CA MET A 43 -3.88 5.08 14.05
C MET A 43 -3.71 5.78 12.70
N LYS A 44 -3.09 6.97 12.69
CA LYS A 44 -2.76 7.72 11.48
C LYS A 44 -1.25 7.88 11.41
N THR A 45 -0.63 7.30 10.40
CA THR A 45 0.82 7.21 10.29
C THR A 45 1.30 7.60 8.91
N VAL A 46 2.41 8.35 8.89
CA VAL A 46 3.18 8.64 7.69
C VAL A 46 4.59 8.10 7.87
N ASN A 47 5.10 7.39 6.87
CA ASN A 47 6.52 7.08 6.77
C ASN A 47 7.16 7.94 5.68
N ILE A 48 8.26 8.62 6.03
CA ILE A 48 9.15 9.24 5.06
C ILE A 48 10.13 8.16 4.62
N MET A 49 9.95 7.65 3.41
CA MET A 49 10.78 6.56 2.90
C MET A 49 11.53 6.99 1.65
N ASN A 50 12.84 6.79 1.67
CA ASN A 50 13.70 6.98 0.52
C ASN A 50 14.47 5.69 0.26
N PHE A 51 14.49 5.22 -0.98
CA PHE A 51 15.35 4.10 -1.32
C PHE A 51 16.52 4.56 -2.19
N VAL A 52 17.65 3.92 -1.98
CA VAL A 52 18.97 4.41 -2.36
C VAL A 52 19.68 3.38 -3.19
N ARG A 53 20.00 3.75 -4.42
CA ARG A 53 20.88 2.97 -5.31
C ARG A 53 22.12 3.79 -5.70
N SER A 54 23.19 3.12 -6.06
CA SER A 54 24.41 3.76 -6.55
C SER A 54 24.58 3.68 -8.07
N PHE A 55 23.69 2.96 -8.76
CA PHE A 55 23.68 2.83 -10.22
C PHE A 55 22.40 3.42 -10.82
N GLU A 56 22.57 4.11 -11.96
CA GLU A 56 21.46 4.55 -12.81
C GLU A 56 21.88 4.46 -14.29
N PRO A 57 21.94 3.25 -14.85
CA PRO A 57 22.48 3.03 -16.18
C PRO A 57 21.64 3.63 -17.32
N ARG A 58 20.37 3.98 -17.04
CA ARG A 58 19.49 4.65 -18.01
C ARG A 58 19.93 6.09 -18.28
N ASN A 59 20.61 6.73 -17.31
CA ASN A 59 21.04 8.12 -17.41
C ASN A 59 22.28 8.40 -16.56
N LEU A 60 23.45 8.42 -17.22
CA LEU A 60 24.74 8.65 -16.55
C LEU A 60 24.88 10.02 -15.88
N ASP A 61 24.15 11.04 -16.31
CA ASP A 61 24.15 12.34 -15.65
C ASP A 61 23.31 12.34 -14.36
N VAL A 62 22.31 11.49 -14.28
CA VAL A 62 21.57 11.20 -13.04
C VAL A 62 22.45 10.40 -12.09
N GLU A 63 23.14 9.37 -12.57
CA GLU A 63 24.04 8.55 -11.75
C GLU A 63 25.04 9.41 -10.95
N LYS A 64 25.66 10.40 -11.58
CA LYS A 64 26.58 11.33 -10.92
C LYS A 64 25.96 12.17 -9.79
N LYS A 65 24.63 12.28 -9.74
CA LYS A 65 23.90 13.07 -8.76
C LYS A 65 23.32 12.23 -7.62
N LEU A 66 23.30 10.91 -7.73
CA LEU A 66 22.63 10.02 -6.77
C LEU A 66 23.10 10.26 -5.32
N LEU A 67 24.42 10.36 -5.10
CA LEU A 67 24.98 10.59 -3.79
C LEU A 67 24.54 11.95 -3.21
N LYS A 68 24.58 13.01 -4.03
CA LYS A 68 24.14 14.34 -3.61
C LYS A 68 22.65 14.36 -3.30
N THR A 69 21.82 13.75 -4.12
CA THR A 69 20.37 13.66 -3.89
C THR A 69 20.06 12.97 -2.57
N THR A 70 20.74 11.85 -2.29
CA THR A 70 20.62 11.14 -1.02
C THR A 70 21.04 12.01 0.17
N SER A 71 22.14 12.76 0.00
CA SER A 71 22.59 13.71 1.03
C SER A 71 21.54 14.81 1.29
N ASP A 72 20.96 15.39 0.23
CA ASP A 72 19.95 16.43 0.33
C ASP A 72 18.65 15.92 1.01
N GLN A 73 18.25 14.67 0.73
CA GLN A 73 17.12 14.01 1.39
C GLN A 73 17.37 13.82 2.90
N LEU A 74 18.57 13.35 3.29
CA LEU A 74 18.98 13.24 4.69
C LEU A 74 19.02 14.61 5.39
N ASP A 75 19.59 15.62 4.74
CA ASP A 75 19.66 16.99 5.27
C ASP A 75 18.28 17.57 5.52
N LEU A 76 17.34 17.37 4.60
CA LEU A 76 15.96 17.83 4.76
C LEU A 76 15.27 17.19 5.97
N VAL A 77 15.35 15.87 6.12
CA VAL A 77 14.73 15.17 7.24
C VAL A 77 15.35 15.58 8.56
N ASN A 78 16.68 15.71 8.61
CA ASN A 78 17.42 16.16 9.80
C ASN A 78 17.13 17.64 10.15
N GLU A 79 16.92 18.50 9.16
CA GLU A 79 16.52 19.91 9.37
C GLU A 79 15.22 20.02 10.18
N TYR A 80 14.24 19.15 9.90
CA TYR A 80 12.98 19.10 10.63
C TYR A 80 13.02 18.22 11.89
N GLY A 81 14.10 17.48 12.12
CA GLY A 81 14.22 16.53 13.23
C GLY A 81 13.18 15.41 13.18
N LEU A 82 12.80 14.97 11.98
CA LEU A 82 11.76 13.96 11.75
C LEU A 82 12.35 12.56 11.65
N ASP A 83 11.53 11.58 11.98
CA ASP A 83 11.82 10.17 11.73
C ASP A 83 11.71 9.86 10.23
N ALA A 84 12.64 9.07 9.69
CA ALA A 84 12.60 8.58 8.32
C ALA A 84 13.29 7.23 8.17
N THR A 85 12.97 6.54 7.06
CA THR A 85 13.58 5.26 6.68
C THR A 85 14.28 5.41 5.34
N PHE A 86 15.54 4.98 5.28
CA PHE A 86 16.34 4.90 4.06
C PHE A 86 16.66 3.44 3.78
N LEU A 87 16.16 2.92 2.67
CA LEU A 87 16.38 1.54 2.25
C LEU A 87 17.51 1.50 1.22
N LEU A 88 18.59 0.80 1.54
CA LEU A 88 19.77 0.72 0.69
C LEU A 88 19.72 -0.52 -0.19
N GLN A 89 19.85 -0.35 -1.49
CA GLN A 89 20.06 -1.43 -2.44
C GLN A 89 21.48 -2.02 -2.28
N TYR A 90 21.70 -3.25 -2.69
CA TYR A 90 22.99 -3.94 -2.48
C TYR A 90 24.18 -3.21 -3.13
N ASP A 91 23.98 -2.56 -4.28
CA ASP A 91 25.01 -1.76 -4.95
C ASP A 91 25.43 -0.53 -4.12
N ALA A 92 24.46 0.10 -3.43
CA ALA A 92 24.75 1.20 -2.48
C ALA A 92 25.53 0.70 -1.26
N LEU A 93 25.27 -0.53 -0.79
CA LEU A 93 26.05 -1.18 0.27
C LEU A 93 27.50 -1.50 -0.16
N CYS A 94 27.74 -1.68 -1.45
CA CYS A 94 29.07 -1.90 -2.01
C CYS A 94 29.83 -0.62 -2.34
N ASN A 95 29.20 0.56 -2.23
CA ASN A 95 29.78 1.85 -2.56
C ASN A 95 30.22 2.60 -1.29
N GLU A 96 31.55 2.78 -1.13
CA GLU A 96 32.14 3.39 0.07
C GLU A 96 31.64 4.82 0.34
N ASP A 97 31.35 5.60 -0.71
CA ASP A 97 30.86 6.97 -0.54
C ASP A 97 29.42 7.00 0.02
N PHE A 98 28.54 6.10 -0.43
CA PHE A 98 27.21 5.96 0.13
C PHE A 98 27.25 5.42 1.56
N VAL A 99 28.06 4.42 1.83
CA VAL A 99 28.24 3.87 3.20
C VAL A 99 28.75 4.95 4.16
N ARG A 100 29.74 5.76 3.74
CA ARG A 100 30.26 6.87 4.52
C ARG A 100 29.16 7.90 4.78
N LEU A 101 28.44 8.34 3.75
CA LEU A 101 27.34 9.29 3.86
C LEU A 101 26.29 8.84 4.88
N MET A 102 25.87 7.56 4.78
CA MET A 102 24.88 7.00 5.71
C MET A 102 25.40 6.98 7.15
N LYS A 103 26.65 6.58 7.39
CA LYS A 103 27.24 6.57 8.72
C LYS A 103 27.41 7.97 9.32
N GLU A 104 27.69 8.97 8.49
CA GLU A 104 27.91 10.35 8.95
C GLU A 104 26.61 11.10 9.24
N LYS A 105 25.54 10.86 8.46
CA LYS A 105 24.31 11.65 8.51
C LYS A 105 23.10 10.96 9.15
N SER A 106 23.16 9.64 9.37
CA SER A 106 22.04 8.93 10.00
C SER A 106 22.13 9.00 11.51
N GLY A 107 21.29 9.85 12.12
CA GLY A 107 21.06 9.91 13.56
C GLY A 107 20.06 8.87 14.04
N GLU A 108 19.66 8.96 15.31
CA GLU A 108 18.66 8.06 15.92
C GLU A 108 17.28 8.14 15.24
N ASN A 109 16.98 9.27 14.59
CA ASN A 109 15.76 9.50 13.83
C ASN A 109 15.77 8.83 12.45
N ILE A 110 16.90 8.32 11.98
CA ILE A 110 17.03 7.68 10.67
C ILE A 110 17.17 6.17 10.84
N GLU A 111 16.20 5.43 10.31
CA GLU A 111 16.31 3.98 10.12
C GLU A 111 17.04 3.70 8.82
N LEU A 112 18.05 2.82 8.87
CA LEU A 112 18.63 2.20 7.70
C LEU A 112 18.06 0.80 7.55
N GLY A 113 17.46 0.53 6.39
CA GLY A 113 16.89 -0.76 6.02
C GLY A 113 17.44 -1.24 4.68
N PHE A 114 16.89 -2.32 4.16
CA PHE A 114 17.35 -2.95 2.93
C PHE A 114 16.30 -2.83 1.81
N TRP A 115 16.75 -2.34 0.63
CA TRP A 115 15.98 -2.35 -0.60
C TRP A 115 16.35 -3.56 -1.43
N TYR A 116 15.43 -4.52 -1.52
CA TYR A 116 15.67 -5.80 -2.16
C TYR A 116 15.23 -5.80 -3.63
N GLU A 117 16.12 -5.37 -4.48
CA GLU A 117 16.16 -5.71 -5.91
C GLU A 117 17.42 -6.50 -6.17
N VAL A 118 17.35 -7.49 -7.04
CA VAL A 118 18.52 -8.27 -7.43
C VAL A 118 19.32 -7.46 -8.44
N VAL A 119 20.60 -7.26 -8.15
CA VAL A 119 21.56 -6.49 -8.95
C VAL A 119 22.82 -7.31 -9.22
N GLU A 120 23.55 -6.99 -10.30
CA GLU A 120 24.75 -7.72 -10.67
C GLU A 120 25.77 -7.88 -9.53
N PRO A 121 26.09 -6.87 -8.71
CA PRO A 121 26.99 -7.06 -7.57
C PRO A 121 26.52 -8.11 -6.57
N LEU A 122 25.22 -8.23 -6.34
CA LEU A 122 24.65 -9.24 -5.44
C LEU A 122 24.79 -10.65 -6.02
N THR A 123 24.39 -10.84 -7.28
CA THR A 123 24.51 -12.14 -7.94
C THR A 123 25.97 -12.56 -8.09
N THR A 124 26.87 -11.62 -8.40
CA THR A 124 28.31 -11.87 -8.47
C THR A 124 28.88 -12.32 -7.13
N ALA A 125 28.49 -11.70 -6.03
CA ALA A 125 28.90 -12.10 -4.68
C ALA A 125 28.43 -13.52 -4.32
N CYS A 126 27.30 -13.95 -4.88
CA CYS A 126 26.74 -15.29 -4.71
C CYS A 126 27.22 -16.30 -5.76
N GLY A 127 28.06 -15.90 -6.72
CA GLY A 127 28.52 -16.77 -7.81
C GLY A 127 27.45 -17.13 -8.84
N MET A 128 26.44 -16.26 -8.99
CA MET A 128 25.29 -16.44 -9.89
C MET A 128 25.39 -15.51 -11.10
N PRO A 129 24.82 -15.89 -12.27
CA PRO A 129 24.76 -15.01 -13.42
C PRO A 129 23.71 -13.89 -13.20
N TYR A 130 23.91 -12.76 -13.88
CA TYR A 130 22.93 -11.66 -13.96
C TYR A 130 22.59 -11.41 -15.43
N GLU A 131 21.41 -11.84 -15.85
CA GLU A 131 21.00 -11.83 -17.27
C GLU A 131 20.14 -10.57 -17.61
N SER A 132 20.76 -9.38 -17.49
CA SER A 132 20.08 -8.13 -17.85
C SER A 132 19.75 -8.07 -19.34
N LYS A 133 18.53 -7.64 -19.67
CA LYS A 133 18.09 -7.38 -21.04
C LYS A 133 18.94 -6.31 -21.76
N HIS A 134 19.50 -5.37 -21.01
CA HIS A 134 20.27 -4.26 -21.51
C HIS A 134 21.78 -4.38 -21.28
N GLY A 135 22.22 -5.45 -20.62
CA GLY A 135 23.60 -5.60 -20.18
C GLY A 135 23.99 -4.65 -19.04
N TRP A 136 23.03 -4.17 -18.28
CA TRP A 136 23.23 -3.25 -17.15
C TRP A 136 23.44 -4.01 -15.83
N LYS A 137 24.03 -3.38 -14.86
CA LYS A 137 24.23 -3.94 -13.51
C LYS A 137 22.97 -3.92 -12.66
N TRP A 138 21.96 -3.17 -13.06
CA TRP A 138 20.62 -3.11 -12.52
C TRP A 138 19.63 -3.10 -13.68
N ASP A 139 18.54 -3.84 -13.54
CA ASP A 139 17.46 -3.89 -14.53
C ASP A 139 16.12 -3.93 -13.80
N TRP A 140 15.13 -3.16 -14.25
CA TRP A 140 13.81 -3.06 -13.63
C TRP A 140 12.83 -4.15 -14.08
N HIS A 141 13.22 -5.01 -15.01
CA HIS A 141 12.38 -6.14 -15.42
C HIS A 141 12.39 -7.24 -14.36
N ILE A 142 11.31 -8.04 -14.33
CA ILE A 142 11.20 -9.17 -13.39
C ILE A 142 12.44 -10.05 -13.50
N LYS A 143 12.77 -10.50 -14.70
CA LYS A 143 14.06 -11.16 -14.96
C LYS A 143 15.06 -10.11 -15.48
N PRO A 144 16.15 -9.85 -14.80
CA PRO A 144 16.74 -10.54 -13.64
C PRO A 144 16.56 -9.77 -12.31
N GLY A 145 15.79 -8.68 -12.29
CA GLY A 145 15.79 -7.69 -11.21
C GLY A 145 15.06 -8.12 -9.93
N PHE A 146 14.30 -9.22 -9.95
CA PHE A 146 13.50 -9.65 -8.80
C PHE A 146 13.68 -11.13 -8.49
N SER A 147 13.48 -11.45 -7.20
CA SER A 147 13.71 -12.79 -6.63
C SER A 147 12.95 -13.91 -7.34
N ILE A 148 11.75 -13.66 -7.86
CA ILE A 148 10.96 -14.69 -8.56
C ILE A 148 11.61 -15.21 -9.86
N ALA A 149 12.64 -14.53 -10.37
CA ALA A 149 13.44 -15.02 -11.49
C ALA A 149 14.51 -16.06 -11.09
N TYR A 150 14.60 -16.41 -9.80
CA TYR A 150 15.57 -17.33 -9.21
C TYR A 150 14.84 -18.47 -8.52
N SER A 151 15.50 -19.65 -8.42
CA SER A 151 14.98 -20.78 -7.66
C SER A 151 14.87 -20.45 -6.17
N LEU A 152 14.02 -21.14 -5.42
CA LEU A 152 13.84 -20.91 -3.99
C LEU A 152 15.16 -20.91 -3.23
N LYS A 153 16.07 -21.86 -3.57
CA LYS A 153 17.39 -21.94 -2.92
C LYS A 153 18.29 -20.75 -3.28
N GLU A 154 18.25 -20.28 -4.50
CA GLU A 154 18.98 -19.08 -4.92
C GLU A 154 18.44 -17.82 -4.24
N ARG A 155 17.12 -17.71 -4.06
CA ARG A 155 16.50 -16.60 -3.29
C ARG A 155 17.05 -16.54 -1.87
N GLU A 156 17.14 -17.69 -1.17
CA GLU A 156 17.72 -17.77 0.18
C GLU A 156 19.18 -17.31 0.20
N ILE A 157 20.01 -17.77 -0.74
CA ILE A 157 21.42 -17.39 -0.85
C ILE A 157 21.58 -15.88 -1.10
N LEU A 158 20.77 -15.31 -1.99
CA LEU A 158 20.76 -13.86 -2.28
C LEU A 158 20.37 -13.05 -1.04
N ILE A 159 19.36 -13.49 -0.29
CA ILE A 159 18.92 -12.85 0.96
C ILE A 159 20.05 -12.91 2.00
N ASP A 160 20.61 -14.09 2.25
CA ASP A 160 21.65 -14.29 3.26
C ASP A 160 22.89 -13.42 2.98
N GLU A 161 23.31 -13.31 1.73
CA GLU A 161 24.42 -12.44 1.34
C GLU A 161 24.07 -10.95 1.55
N ALA A 162 22.87 -10.53 1.17
CA ALA A 162 22.43 -9.16 1.35
C ALA A 162 22.39 -8.77 2.84
N MET A 163 21.82 -9.64 3.68
CA MET A 163 21.73 -9.47 5.12
C MET A 163 23.11 -9.49 5.79
N ARG A 164 23.99 -10.42 5.36
CA ARG A 164 25.39 -10.50 5.81
C ARG A 164 26.13 -9.20 5.52
N LYS A 165 26.03 -8.70 4.27
CA LYS A 165 26.70 -7.47 3.83
C LYS A 165 26.20 -6.24 4.61
N PHE A 166 24.91 -6.12 4.81
CA PHE A 166 24.34 -5.03 5.61
C PHE A 166 24.87 -5.05 7.04
N LYS A 167 24.87 -6.22 7.69
CA LYS A 167 25.39 -6.39 9.06
C LYS A 167 26.89 -6.13 9.16
N GLU A 168 27.67 -6.54 8.16
CA GLU A 168 29.11 -6.25 8.08
C GLU A 168 29.40 -4.74 8.14
N ILE A 169 28.56 -3.94 7.44
CA ILE A 169 28.74 -2.50 7.32
C ILE A 169 28.24 -1.75 8.56
N PHE A 170 27.04 -2.09 9.04
CA PHE A 170 26.35 -1.31 10.08
C PHE A 170 26.35 -1.97 11.46
N GLY A 171 26.76 -3.23 11.59
CA GLY A 171 26.86 -3.97 12.85
C GLY A 171 25.54 -4.61 13.31
N TYR A 172 24.44 -4.44 12.58
CA TYR A 172 23.13 -5.03 12.87
C TYR A 172 22.43 -5.46 11.57
N PHE A 173 21.40 -6.32 11.69
CA PHE A 173 20.53 -6.66 10.56
C PHE A 173 19.45 -5.59 10.35
N PRO A 174 19.04 -5.30 9.11
CA PRO A 174 17.95 -4.36 8.85
C PRO A 174 16.64 -4.86 9.48
N ARG A 175 15.85 -3.94 10.00
CA ARG A 175 14.53 -4.23 10.59
C ARG A 175 13.39 -4.06 9.59
N THR A 176 13.67 -3.35 8.48
CA THR A 176 12.74 -3.14 7.38
C THR A 176 13.36 -3.60 6.08
N VAL A 177 12.59 -4.36 5.31
CA VAL A 177 12.93 -4.75 3.94
C VAL A 177 11.84 -4.27 3.00
N GLY A 178 12.23 -3.51 1.97
CA GLY A 178 11.33 -3.00 0.94
C GLY A 178 11.77 -3.43 -0.45
N SER A 179 10.83 -3.43 -1.38
CA SER A 179 11.05 -3.67 -2.80
C SER A 179 9.85 -3.16 -3.60
N TRP A 180 9.97 -3.07 -4.90
CA TRP A 180 8.80 -2.98 -5.76
C TRP A 180 7.97 -4.27 -5.70
N LEU A 181 8.66 -5.41 -5.61
CA LEU A 181 8.08 -6.74 -5.52
C LEU A 181 8.87 -7.60 -4.54
N LEU A 182 8.18 -8.13 -3.52
CA LEU A 182 8.67 -9.24 -2.70
C LEU A 182 7.76 -10.44 -2.97
N ASP A 183 8.34 -11.62 -3.11
CA ASP A 183 7.58 -12.86 -3.27
C ASP A 183 7.33 -13.56 -1.93
N THR A 184 6.42 -14.51 -1.96
CA THR A 184 5.96 -15.24 -0.78
C THR A 184 7.09 -15.99 -0.08
N HIS A 185 7.95 -16.69 -0.83
CA HIS A 185 9.09 -17.41 -0.25
C HIS A 185 10.10 -16.45 0.42
N THR A 186 10.42 -15.34 -0.25
CA THR A 186 11.31 -14.31 0.29
C THR A 186 10.78 -13.73 1.62
N ILE A 187 9.48 -13.41 1.68
CA ILE A 187 8.84 -12.90 2.90
C ILE A 187 8.88 -13.93 4.03
N ASN A 188 8.54 -15.19 3.72
CA ASN A 188 8.59 -16.29 4.70
C ASN A 188 10.00 -16.47 5.24
N TYR A 189 10.99 -16.61 4.34
CA TYR A 189 12.37 -16.83 4.72
C TYR A 189 12.94 -15.69 5.58
N LEU A 190 12.69 -14.43 5.18
CA LEU A 190 13.10 -13.26 5.96
C LEU A 190 12.44 -13.22 7.35
N SER A 191 11.14 -13.50 7.44
CA SER A 191 10.42 -13.45 8.70
C SER A 191 10.79 -14.58 9.68
N GLU A 192 11.26 -15.72 9.16
CA GLU A 192 11.65 -16.89 9.95
C GLU A 192 13.10 -16.83 10.41
N ASN A 193 14.00 -16.21 9.62
CA ASN A 193 15.44 -16.24 9.87
C ASN A 193 16.00 -14.91 10.37
N TYR A 194 15.26 -13.80 10.24
CA TYR A 194 15.70 -12.46 10.61
C TYR A 194 14.62 -11.71 11.41
N GLU A 195 15.06 -10.81 12.27
CA GLU A 195 14.15 -9.98 13.06
C GLU A 195 13.60 -8.80 12.24
N ILE A 196 12.67 -9.05 11.35
CA ILE A 196 12.00 -8.02 10.54
C ILE A 196 10.81 -7.45 11.30
N ASP A 197 10.64 -6.12 11.29
CA ASP A 197 9.49 -5.43 11.87
C ASP A 197 8.44 -5.02 10.85
N ALA A 198 8.87 -4.72 9.61
CA ALA A 198 7.99 -4.32 8.54
C ALA A 198 8.52 -4.73 7.16
N PHE A 199 7.61 -5.11 6.29
CA PHE A 199 7.84 -5.18 4.85
C PHE A 199 7.17 -4.00 4.14
N CYS A 200 7.71 -3.62 2.98
CA CYS A 200 7.14 -2.57 2.14
C CYS A 200 7.29 -2.94 0.67
N TYR A 201 6.17 -3.05 -0.03
CA TYR A 201 6.19 -3.28 -1.48
C TYR A 201 5.00 -2.64 -2.20
N CYS A 202 5.13 -2.50 -3.52
CA CYS A 202 4.12 -1.92 -4.37
C CYS A 202 3.04 -2.94 -4.74
N ARG A 203 1.78 -2.53 -4.71
CA ARG A 203 0.62 -3.31 -5.16
C ARG A 203 -0.56 -2.37 -5.41
N ASP A 204 -1.63 -2.86 -6.00
CA ASP A 204 -2.88 -2.14 -6.27
C ASP A 204 -2.71 -0.95 -7.22
N GLN A 205 -1.66 -0.94 -8.02
CA GLN A 205 -1.35 0.18 -8.88
C GLN A 205 -1.21 -0.29 -10.32
N VAL A 206 -1.96 0.31 -11.21
CA VAL A 206 -1.77 0.18 -12.67
C VAL A 206 -0.57 1.04 -13.07
N ASN A 207 0.18 0.63 -14.09
CA ASN A 207 1.36 1.35 -14.62
C ASN A 207 2.59 1.42 -13.74
N THR A 208 2.82 0.40 -12.97
CA THR A 208 4.10 0.24 -12.28
C THR A 208 4.95 -0.74 -13.07
N ASP A 209 5.54 -0.33 -14.17
CA ASP A 209 6.42 -1.14 -15.02
C ASP A 209 5.95 -2.61 -15.18
N ALA A 210 6.82 -3.59 -14.93
CA ALA A 210 6.53 -5.02 -15.05
C ALA A 210 5.88 -5.65 -13.80
N TYR A 211 5.69 -4.91 -12.72
CA TYR A 211 5.26 -5.42 -11.40
C TYR A 211 3.97 -4.79 -10.89
N THR A 212 3.06 -4.45 -11.79
CA THR A 212 1.72 -3.96 -11.44
C THR A 212 0.85 -5.10 -10.93
N PHE A 213 0.27 -4.94 -9.75
CA PHE A 213 -0.63 -5.87 -9.11
C PHE A 213 -2.00 -5.22 -8.89
N ILE A 214 -3.05 -5.91 -9.30
CA ILE A 214 -4.42 -5.43 -9.18
C ILE A 214 -5.20 -6.39 -8.29
N GLY A 215 -6.13 -5.85 -7.47
CA GLY A 215 -7.05 -6.64 -6.66
C GLY A 215 -6.48 -7.12 -5.34
N GLY A 216 -5.41 -6.49 -4.85
CA GLY A 216 -4.90 -6.75 -3.52
C GLY A 216 -5.50 -5.83 -2.44
N TYR A 217 -5.06 -6.01 -1.19
CA TYR A 217 -5.43 -5.18 -0.05
C TYR A 217 -5.02 -3.73 -0.31
N PHE A 218 -5.99 -2.79 -0.32
CA PHE A 218 -5.76 -1.45 -0.82
C PHE A 218 -5.06 -0.56 0.21
N ASN A 219 -3.90 -0.04 -0.14
CA ASN A 219 -3.05 0.97 0.54
C ASN A 219 -2.65 0.70 2.01
N GLN A 220 -3.52 0.19 2.85
CA GLN A 220 -3.27 0.06 4.30
C GLN A 220 -2.35 -1.13 4.62
N ALA A 221 -1.91 -1.23 5.89
CA ALA A 221 -1.10 -2.35 6.33
C ALA A 221 -1.94 -3.61 6.60
N TYR A 222 -1.36 -4.78 6.33
CA TYR A 222 -1.98 -6.09 6.59
C TYR A 222 -0.92 -7.14 6.91
N TYR A 223 -1.34 -8.26 7.49
CA TYR A 223 -0.50 -9.45 7.65
C TYR A 223 -0.68 -10.38 6.44
N PRO A 224 0.38 -10.64 5.65
CA PRO A 224 0.27 -11.51 4.49
C PRO A 224 0.18 -12.98 4.89
N SER A 225 -0.38 -13.79 3.99
CA SER A 225 -0.38 -15.24 4.16
C SER A 225 0.96 -15.86 3.75
N LYS A 226 1.36 -16.91 4.46
CA LYS A 226 2.52 -17.76 4.11
C LYS A 226 2.37 -18.48 2.77
N ASN A 227 1.15 -18.63 2.28
CA ASN A 227 0.88 -19.28 1.00
C ASN A 227 0.85 -18.29 -0.16
N ASN A 228 0.48 -17.03 0.12
CA ASN A 228 0.36 -15.99 -0.91
C ASN A 228 0.49 -14.61 -0.25
N MET A 229 1.60 -13.93 -0.47
CA MET A 229 1.89 -12.64 0.17
C MET A 229 0.95 -11.50 -0.26
N PHE A 230 0.23 -11.64 -1.38
CA PHE A 230 -0.76 -10.65 -1.83
C PHE A 230 -2.11 -10.76 -1.14
N THR A 231 -2.33 -11.82 -0.42
CA THR A 231 -3.58 -12.13 0.28
C THR A 231 -3.38 -11.99 1.77
N PRO A 232 -4.25 -11.25 2.49
CA PRO A 232 -4.25 -11.27 3.94
C PRO A 232 -4.45 -12.69 4.47
N ALA A 233 -3.74 -13.03 5.53
CA ALA A 233 -3.90 -14.33 6.19
C ALA A 233 -5.29 -14.48 6.79
N SER A 234 -5.92 -15.62 6.58
CA SER A 234 -7.24 -15.94 7.13
C SER A 234 -7.18 -16.61 8.52
N SER A 235 -6.01 -17.12 8.92
CA SER A 235 -5.80 -17.80 10.20
C SER A 235 -4.43 -17.50 10.81
N ASP A 236 -4.26 -17.81 12.09
CA ASP A 236 -2.98 -17.64 12.79
C ASP A 236 -1.88 -18.57 12.22
N GLU A 237 -2.26 -19.75 11.70
CA GLU A 237 -1.36 -20.73 11.12
C GLU A 237 -0.75 -20.25 9.81
N THR A 238 -1.55 -19.56 9.00
CA THR A 238 -1.13 -19.04 7.69
C THR A 238 -0.53 -17.63 7.78
N GLN A 239 -0.62 -16.95 8.93
CA GLN A 239 -0.16 -15.58 9.09
C GLN A 239 1.37 -15.47 9.14
N VAL A 240 1.92 -14.59 8.33
CA VAL A 240 3.26 -14.03 8.55
C VAL A 240 3.13 -12.90 9.58
N ASN A 241 3.82 -13.02 10.72
CA ASN A 241 3.70 -12.06 11.84
C ASN A 241 4.53 -10.77 11.64
N VAL A 242 4.74 -10.39 10.40
CA VAL A 242 5.37 -9.13 9.99
C VAL A 242 4.41 -8.41 9.04
N PRO A 243 3.95 -7.19 9.38
CA PRO A 243 3.01 -6.48 8.53
C PRO A 243 3.67 -5.97 7.27
N VAL A 244 2.88 -5.92 6.19
CA VAL A 244 3.25 -5.30 4.93
C VAL A 244 2.60 -3.94 4.83
N PHE A 245 3.41 -2.94 4.51
CA PHE A 245 2.96 -1.57 4.23
C PHE A 245 3.03 -1.29 2.73
N ARG A 246 2.11 -0.48 2.24
CA ARG A 246 2.08 -0.10 0.83
C ARG A 246 3.22 0.87 0.51
N LEU A 247 4.06 0.53 -0.47
CA LEU A 247 5.03 1.45 -1.05
C LEU A 247 4.32 2.46 -1.96
N LEU A 248 4.68 3.74 -1.86
CA LEU A 248 4.02 4.88 -2.50
C LEU A 248 2.56 5.03 -2.04
N GLY A 249 1.90 6.12 -2.31
CA GLY A 249 0.47 6.26 -2.04
C GLY A 249 -0.35 5.59 -3.13
N SER A 250 -1.47 4.95 -2.82
CA SER A 250 -2.43 4.48 -3.80
C SER A 250 -3.46 5.55 -4.10
N ASP A 251 -3.65 5.84 -5.39
CA ASP A 251 -4.65 6.79 -5.86
C ASP A 251 -6.08 6.25 -5.61
N PRO A 252 -6.89 6.89 -4.77
CA PRO A 252 -8.20 6.34 -4.43
C PRO A 252 -9.25 6.49 -5.52
N ILE A 253 -9.04 7.33 -6.52
CA ILE A 253 -9.98 7.55 -7.63
C ILE A 253 -9.44 7.03 -8.94
N HIS A 254 -8.24 7.49 -9.35
CA HIS A 254 -7.68 7.27 -10.68
C HIS A 254 -6.69 6.10 -10.75
N ASN A 255 -6.70 5.22 -9.74
CA ASN A 255 -5.77 4.08 -9.65
C ASN A 255 -5.75 3.20 -10.91
N TYR A 256 -6.85 3.19 -11.64
CA TYR A 256 -7.06 2.36 -12.82
C TYR A 256 -7.17 3.12 -14.14
N ASP A 257 -7.00 4.44 -14.13
CA ASP A 257 -7.20 5.29 -15.29
C ASP A 257 -5.98 5.40 -16.20
N GLY A 258 -4.87 4.78 -15.83
CA GLY A 258 -3.59 4.88 -16.52
C GLY A 258 -3.12 3.60 -17.23
N GLY A 259 -1.99 3.71 -17.91
CA GLY A 259 -1.26 2.60 -18.50
C GLY A 259 -1.83 2.02 -19.77
N LYS A 260 -1.55 0.71 -19.93
CA LYS A 260 -2.03 -0.03 -21.09
C LYS A 260 -3.56 -0.10 -21.17
N TYR A 261 -4.24 0.22 -20.09
CA TYR A 261 -5.70 0.24 -19.99
C TYR A 261 -6.28 1.64 -20.16
N ALA A 262 -5.43 2.69 -20.19
CA ALA A 262 -5.88 4.02 -20.52
C ALA A 262 -6.34 4.05 -21.98
N SER A 263 -7.49 4.67 -22.25
CA SER A 263 -7.86 5.02 -23.61
C SER A 263 -6.85 6.01 -24.19
N GLU A 264 -6.64 6.00 -25.51
CA GLU A 264 -5.82 7.02 -26.17
C GLU A 264 -6.28 8.42 -25.73
N GLY A 265 -5.38 9.18 -25.12
CA GLY A 265 -5.65 10.52 -24.60
C GLY A 265 -6.06 10.59 -23.13
N CYS A 266 -6.36 9.48 -22.45
CA CYS A 266 -6.52 9.47 -21.00
C CYS A 266 -5.16 9.56 -20.32
N LYS A 267 -4.87 10.72 -19.75
CA LYS A 267 -3.59 11.01 -19.07
C LYS A 267 -3.79 11.16 -17.56
N ARG A 268 -4.84 10.55 -17.03
CA ARG A 268 -5.15 10.58 -15.60
C ARG A 268 -4.49 9.42 -14.90
N GLY A 269 -3.99 9.69 -13.72
CA GLY A 269 -3.49 8.71 -12.76
C GLY A 269 -2.73 7.48 -13.30
N PRO A 270 -2.40 6.55 -12.44
CA PRO A 270 -2.47 6.77 -10.99
C PRO A 270 -1.55 7.89 -10.54
N TYR A 271 -2.06 8.73 -9.66
CA TYR A 271 -1.26 9.75 -9.00
C TYR A 271 -0.65 9.15 -7.74
N THR A 272 0.61 9.46 -7.46
CA THR A 272 1.33 8.98 -6.27
C THR A 272 1.79 10.16 -5.42
N MET A 273 2.26 9.87 -4.21
CA MET A 273 2.87 10.90 -3.37
C MET A 273 4.35 11.16 -3.72
N GLU A 274 4.83 10.64 -4.84
CA GLU A 274 6.21 10.87 -5.30
C GLU A 274 6.47 12.36 -5.59
N PRO A 275 7.40 13.00 -4.89
CA PRO A 275 7.67 14.43 -5.04
C PRO A 275 8.25 14.82 -6.40
N ALA A 276 8.84 13.87 -7.14
CA ALA A 276 9.47 14.09 -8.43
C ALA A 276 8.53 14.70 -9.49
N TYR A 277 7.24 14.40 -9.42
CA TYR A 277 6.28 14.78 -10.46
C TYR A 277 5.49 16.01 -10.04
N SER A 278 6.00 17.20 -10.42
CA SER A 278 5.48 18.51 -9.98
C SER A 278 4.09 18.87 -10.50
N LYS A 279 3.57 18.18 -11.52
CA LYS A 279 2.27 18.53 -12.13
C LYS A 279 1.17 17.50 -11.88
N VAL A 280 1.55 16.23 -11.72
CA VAL A 280 0.61 15.10 -11.83
C VAL A 280 0.71 14.11 -10.67
N SER A 281 1.48 14.43 -9.61
CA SER A 281 1.64 13.58 -8.44
C SER A 281 2.04 14.42 -7.22
N GLY A 282 2.76 13.86 -6.27
CA GLY A 282 3.14 14.47 -5.01
C GLY A 282 3.98 15.75 -5.07
N GLY A 283 4.40 16.18 -6.27
CA GLY A 283 4.94 17.51 -6.50
C GLY A 283 3.87 18.59 -6.73
N ASN A 284 2.61 18.22 -6.96
CA ASN A 284 1.49 19.14 -7.12
C ASN A 284 0.79 19.37 -5.77
N PRO A 285 0.73 20.62 -5.25
CA PRO A 285 0.15 20.91 -3.94
C PRO A 285 -1.35 20.56 -3.83
N ASP A 286 -2.13 20.65 -4.92
CA ASP A 286 -3.56 20.33 -4.92
C ASP A 286 -3.78 18.82 -4.79
N ILE A 287 -2.96 18.01 -5.46
CA ILE A 287 -2.97 16.56 -5.32
C ILE A 287 -2.56 16.13 -3.90
N VAL A 288 -1.54 16.77 -3.34
CA VAL A 288 -1.11 16.50 -1.95
C VAL A 288 -2.23 16.82 -0.96
N ASP A 289 -2.90 17.97 -1.09
CA ASP A 289 -4.04 18.32 -0.24
C ASP A 289 -5.19 17.33 -0.36
N TRP A 290 -5.49 16.88 -1.59
CA TRP A 290 -6.50 15.84 -1.84
C TRP A 290 -6.16 14.50 -1.20
N TYR A 291 -4.89 14.06 -1.29
CA TYR A 291 -4.43 12.85 -0.60
C TYR A 291 -4.58 12.96 0.91
N LEU A 292 -4.09 14.06 1.49
CA LEU A 292 -4.18 14.28 2.94
C LEU A 292 -5.63 14.34 3.41
N ASP A 293 -6.54 14.94 2.63
CA ASP A 293 -7.97 14.94 2.91
C ASP A 293 -8.56 13.54 2.86
N SER A 294 -8.26 12.77 1.80
CA SER A 294 -8.78 11.42 1.59
C SER A 294 -8.33 10.42 2.67
N TYR A 295 -7.09 10.55 3.15
CA TYR A 295 -6.51 9.59 4.09
C TYR A 295 -6.64 10.01 5.56
N PHE A 296 -6.66 11.31 5.86
CA PHE A 296 -6.58 11.79 7.24
C PHE A 296 -7.78 12.62 7.70
N ASN A 297 -8.53 13.28 6.83
CA ASN A 297 -9.69 14.06 7.21
C ASN A 297 -10.99 13.27 7.11
N ASN A 298 -11.13 12.39 6.13
CA ASN A 298 -12.33 11.58 6.00
C ASN A 298 -12.31 10.41 7.00
N GLU A 299 -13.50 9.90 7.36
CA GLU A 299 -13.58 8.73 8.22
C GLU A 299 -12.93 7.51 7.57
N SER A 300 -12.08 6.84 8.34
CA SER A 300 -11.43 5.60 7.95
C SER A 300 -11.56 4.55 9.04
N LEU A 301 -11.64 3.28 8.62
CA LEU A 301 -11.57 2.15 9.52
C LEU A 301 -10.11 1.86 9.88
N GLY A 302 -9.92 1.31 11.07
CA GLY A 302 -8.70 0.66 11.49
C GLY A 302 -7.47 1.56 11.53
N PHE A 303 -6.76 1.62 10.42
CA PHE A 303 -5.44 2.22 10.29
C PHE A 303 -5.38 3.11 9.06
N ALA A 304 -5.01 4.39 9.23
CA ALA A 304 -4.79 5.30 8.12
C ALA A 304 -3.29 5.46 7.88
N TYR A 305 -2.82 5.12 6.69
CA TYR A 305 -1.41 5.08 6.34
C TYR A 305 -1.12 5.83 5.05
N MET A 306 -0.05 6.58 5.05
CA MET A 306 0.51 7.21 3.87
C MET A 306 2.03 7.10 3.89
N GLN A 307 2.62 7.02 2.72
CA GLN A 307 4.05 7.09 2.54
C GLN A 307 4.39 8.29 1.65
N ILE A 308 5.46 8.99 2.02
CA ILE A 308 6.10 10.04 1.21
C ILE A 308 7.58 9.73 1.07
N GLY A 309 8.27 10.43 0.21
CA GLY A 309 9.68 10.19 -0.09
C GLY A 309 9.86 9.73 -1.53
N GLN A 310 11.08 9.45 -1.89
CA GLN A 310 11.44 9.15 -3.29
C GLN A 310 12.73 8.35 -3.37
N GLU A 311 12.87 7.56 -4.42
CA GLU A 311 14.18 7.02 -4.80
C GLU A 311 15.13 8.14 -5.28
N ASN A 312 16.40 7.98 -4.97
CA ASN A 312 17.43 8.95 -5.35
C ASN A 312 17.69 9.01 -6.86
N SER A 313 17.26 8.02 -7.63
CA SER A 313 17.42 7.98 -9.10
C SER A 313 16.55 8.99 -9.85
N PHE A 314 15.59 9.62 -9.20
CA PHE A 314 14.87 10.78 -9.76
C PHE A 314 15.63 12.11 -9.62
N ALA A 315 16.93 12.07 -9.44
CA ALA A 315 17.84 13.22 -9.29
C ALA A 315 17.84 14.22 -10.47
N MET A 316 17.16 13.91 -11.56
CA MET A 316 16.91 14.84 -12.67
C MET A 316 15.81 15.86 -12.37
N PHE A 317 14.99 15.61 -11.38
CA PHE A 317 13.91 16.48 -10.94
C PHE A 317 14.28 17.19 -9.63
N ASP A 318 13.58 18.27 -9.33
CA ASP A 318 13.61 18.83 -7.97
C ASP A 318 12.78 17.95 -7.03
N LEU A 319 13.44 17.20 -6.18
CA LEU A 319 12.80 16.34 -5.18
C LEU A 319 12.61 17.05 -3.85
N ILE A 320 13.50 17.96 -3.51
CA ILE A 320 13.61 18.52 -2.16
C ILE A 320 12.52 19.55 -1.90
N THR A 321 12.26 20.46 -2.83
CA THR A 321 11.20 21.47 -2.65
C THR A 321 9.81 20.83 -2.52
N PRO A 322 9.39 19.88 -3.37
CA PRO A 322 8.11 19.20 -3.18
C PRO A 322 8.05 18.33 -1.92
N LEU A 323 9.12 17.63 -1.56
CA LEU A 323 9.14 16.83 -0.33
C LEU A 323 9.02 17.72 0.93
N ARG A 324 9.68 18.87 0.94
CA ARG A 324 9.50 19.90 1.97
C ARG A 324 8.05 20.37 2.08
N MET A 325 7.41 20.67 0.96
CA MET A 325 6.00 21.06 0.90
C MET A 325 5.07 19.97 1.48
N GLN A 326 5.32 18.70 1.14
CA GLN A 326 4.57 17.56 1.71
C GLN A 326 4.75 17.49 3.23
N ILE A 327 5.98 17.56 3.73
CA ILE A 327 6.29 17.56 5.16
C ILE A 327 5.57 18.71 5.88
N GLU A 328 5.66 19.93 5.37
CA GLU A 328 5.01 21.10 5.96
C GLU A 328 3.48 21.01 5.99
N LYS A 329 2.87 20.35 4.99
CA LYS A 329 1.43 20.08 4.97
C LYS A 329 1.04 19.00 5.98
N ILE A 330 1.81 17.91 6.10
CA ILE A 330 1.57 16.82 7.05
C ILE A 330 1.71 17.30 8.50
N LEU A 331 2.69 18.14 8.79
CA LEU A 331 2.91 18.70 10.14
C LEU A 331 1.76 19.58 10.65
N LYS A 332 0.78 19.94 9.79
CA LYS A 332 -0.44 20.64 10.23
C LYS A 332 -1.47 19.70 10.89
N PHE A 333 -1.29 18.39 10.76
CA PHE A 333 -2.17 17.39 11.37
C PHE A 333 -1.63 16.98 12.74
N GLU A 334 -2.31 17.37 13.81
CA GLU A 334 -1.87 17.08 15.19
C GLU A 334 -1.97 15.59 15.56
N ASP A 335 -2.82 14.84 14.88
CA ASP A 335 -3.11 13.43 15.15
C ASP A 335 -2.43 12.44 14.18
N VAL A 336 -1.57 12.94 13.30
CA VAL A 336 -0.75 12.14 12.38
C VAL A 336 0.67 12.02 12.94
N LYS A 337 1.18 10.80 13.00
CA LYS A 337 2.56 10.53 13.42
C LYS A 337 3.44 10.30 12.20
N ILE A 338 4.59 10.96 12.19
CA ILE A 338 5.68 10.62 11.27
C ILE A 338 6.60 9.68 12.03
N GLU A 339 6.78 8.45 11.51
CA GLU A 339 7.51 7.38 12.21
C GLU A 339 8.48 6.68 11.24
N LYS A 340 9.51 6.03 11.80
CA LYS A 340 10.31 5.05 11.05
C LYS A 340 9.45 3.83 10.71
N MET A 341 9.72 3.17 9.60
CA MET A 341 8.94 2.02 9.16
C MET A 341 8.98 0.87 10.18
N CYS A 342 10.12 0.59 10.78
CA CYS A 342 10.23 -0.44 11.83
C CYS A 342 9.37 -0.11 13.06
N ASP A 343 9.22 1.16 13.43
CA ASP A 343 8.40 1.57 14.57
C ASP A 343 6.91 1.49 14.22
N SER A 344 6.53 1.85 12.99
CA SER A 344 5.17 1.60 12.47
C SER A 344 4.83 0.11 12.47
N GLY A 345 5.78 -0.75 12.07
CA GLY A 345 5.60 -2.21 12.12
C GLY A 345 5.39 -2.74 13.54
N LYS A 346 6.17 -2.26 14.52
CA LYS A 346 5.99 -2.60 15.95
C LYS A 346 4.64 -2.13 16.46
N ALA A 347 4.27 -0.88 16.21
CA ALA A 347 3.00 -0.29 16.62
C ALA A 347 1.81 -1.04 16.03
N PHE A 348 1.90 -1.45 14.76
CA PHE A 348 0.88 -2.28 14.12
C PHE A 348 0.77 -3.65 14.81
N LYS A 349 1.88 -4.36 15.05
CA LYS A 349 1.92 -5.65 15.76
C LYS A 349 1.40 -5.57 17.20
N GLU A 350 1.63 -4.46 17.88
CA GLU A 350 1.11 -4.22 19.22
C GLU A 350 -0.40 -4.05 19.22
N LYS A 351 -0.94 -3.25 18.29
CA LYS A 351 -2.35 -2.90 18.22
C LYS A 351 -3.21 -3.99 17.58
N TYR A 352 -2.74 -4.60 16.51
CA TYR A 352 -3.50 -5.58 15.74
C TYR A 352 -2.81 -6.93 15.75
N LYS A 353 -3.53 -7.97 16.15
CA LYS A 353 -3.05 -9.37 16.11
C LYS A 353 -3.41 -10.07 14.81
N LYS A 354 -4.42 -9.55 14.12
CA LYS A 354 -4.88 -9.95 12.77
C LYS A 354 -5.05 -8.71 11.93
N THR A 355 -5.08 -8.87 10.63
CA THR A 355 -5.40 -7.79 9.69
C THR A 355 -6.75 -7.18 10.05
N PRO A 356 -6.83 -5.87 10.40
CA PRO A 356 -8.10 -5.21 10.65
C PRO A 356 -8.83 -4.92 9.34
N ALA A 357 -10.14 -4.73 9.38
CA ALA A 357 -10.82 -4.06 8.27
C ALA A 357 -10.38 -2.59 8.19
N THR A 358 -10.13 -2.11 6.97
CA THR A 358 -9.69 -0.74 6.70
C THR A 358 -10.51 -0.10 5.59
N SER A 359 -10.44 1.21 5.47
CA SER A 359 -11.09 1.95 4.39
C SER A 359 -10.29 3.18 4.00
N VAL A 360 -10.46 3.60 2.73
CA VAL A 360 -9.99 4.89 2.23
C VAL A 360 -11.16 5.58 1.56
N CYS A 361 -11.50 6.78 2.02
CA CYS A 361 -12.66 7.53 1.56
C CYS A 361 -12.21 8.83 0.86
N SER A 362 -12.29 8.88 -0.46
CA SER A 362 -12.06 10.08 -1.24
C SER A 362 -13.40 10.67 -1.68
N LEU A 363 -13.95 11.56 -0.84
CA LEU A 363 -15.26 12.18 -1.03
C LEU A 363 -15.23 13.45 -1.88
N LYS A 364 -14.05 13.79 -2.41
CA LYS A 364 -13.83 14.87 -3.37
C LYS A 364 -12.73 14.44 -4.33
N ASN A 365 -12.73 14.95 -5.54
CA ASN A 365 -11.62 14.83 -6.46
C ASN A 365 -10.75 16.09 -6.38
N TRP A 366 -9.47 15.97 -6.70
CA TRP A 366 -8.54 17.10 -6.73
C TRP A 366 -8.76 18.01 -7.94
N ASP A 367 -9.32 17.46 -9.01
CA ASP A 367 -9.66 18.18 -10.24
C ASP A 367 -11.16 18.50 -10.34
N THR A 368 -11.61 18.97 -11.50
CA THR A 368 -12.99 19.38 -11.75
C THR A 368 -13.95 18.21 -12.05
N ILE A 369 -13.47 16.97 -12.03
CA ILE A 369 -14.30 15.80 -12.35
C ILE A 369 -15.13 15.45 -11.13
N ASP A 370 -16.43 15.36 -11.33
CA ASP A 370 -17.37 14.96 -10.26
C ASP A 370 -17.29 13.46 -10.02
N CYS A 371 -16.30 13.06 -9.24
CA CYS A 371 -15.99 11.68 -8.92
C CYS A 371 -15.63 11.52 -7.44
N GLN A 372 -16.17 10.48 -6.82
CA GLN A 372 -15.92 10.09 -5.43
C GLN A 372 -15.69 8.59 -5.36
N SER A 373 -14.85 8.14 -4.44
CA SER A 373 -14.46 6.75 -4.32
C SER A 373 -14.27 6.34 -2.86
N VAL A 374 -14.72 5.14 -2.54
CA VAL A 374 -14.53 4.53 -1.23
C VAL A 374 -14.02 3.11 -1.41
N TYR A 375 -12.88 2.82 -0.79
CA TYR A 375 -12.35 1.46 -0.66
C TYR A 375 -12.68 0.90 0.72
N TYR A 376 -13.05 -0.36 0.73
CA TYR A 376 -13.19 -1.17 1.93
C TYR A 376 -12.37 -2.45 1.76
N ASP A 377 -11.59 -2.78 2.76
CA ASP A 377 -10.74 -3.97 2.80
C ASP A 377 -11.00 -4.77 4.07
N SER A 378 -11.03 -6.08 3.94
CA SER A 378 -11.07 -7.03 5.03
C SER A 378 -10.13 -8.21 4.76
N ILE A 379 -10.07 -9.18 5.65
CA ILE A 379 -9.34 -10.44 5.39
C ILE A 379 -10.01 -11.30 4.31
N ASN A 380 -11.25 -11.01 3.92
CA ASN A 380 -12.02 -11.84 2.99
C ASN A 380 -12.13 -11.22 1.59
N TYR A 381 -12.13 -9.89 1.49
CA TYR A 381 -12.28 -9.22 0.20
C TYR A 381 -11.82 -7.76 0.25
N THR A 382 -11.52 -7.22 -0.92
CA THR A 382 -11.41 -5.78 -1.17
C THR A 382 -12.53 -5.34 -2.11
N ALA A 383 -13.13 -4.18 -1.83
CA ALA A 383 -14.18 -3.60 -2.65
C ALA A 383 -13.95 -2.11 -2.87
N ASN A 384 -14.26 -1.64 -4.08
CA ASN A 384 -14.31 -0.23 -4.40
C ASN A 384 -15.70 0.17 -4.87
N ILE A 385 -16.34 1.08 -4.15
CA ILE A 385 -17.57 1.73 -4.56
C ILE A 385 -17.25 3.15 -5.03
N MET A 386 -17.79 3.53 -6.17
CA MET A 386 -17.52 4.81 -6.81
C MET A 386 -18.81 5.53 -7.16
N ARG A 387 -18.81 6.85 -7.01
CA ARG A 387 -19.75 7.75 -7.65
C ARG A 387 -19.00 8.51 -8.75
N HIS A 388 -19.49 8.43 -9.97
CA HIS A 388 -18.98 9.21 -11.09
C HIS A 388 -20.16 9.87 -11.81
N ASP A 389 -20.11 11.19 -12.00
CA ASP A 389 -21.23 12.02 -12.31
C ASP A 389 -22.38 11.77 -11.30
N ASN A 390 -23.48 11.17 -11.70
CA ASN A 390 -24.57 10.79 -10.80
C ASN A 390 -24.72 9.28 -10.57
N LYS A 391 -23.93 8.45 -11.26
CA LYS A 391 -24.00 6.99 -11.12
C LYS A 391 -23.22 6.52 -9.90
N VAL A 392 -23.81 5.60 -9.15
CA VAL A 392 -23.14 4.89 -8.05
C VAL A 392 -23.00 3.42 -8.42
N PHE A 393 -21.80 2.89 -8.32
CA PHE A 393 -21.50 1.51 -8.73
C PHE A 393 -20.34 0.90 -7.94
N ILE A 394 -20.34 -0.41 -7.80
CA ILE A 394 -19.17 -1.17 -7.34
C ILE A 394 -18.26 -1.36 -8.55
N ARG A 395 -17.11 -0.68 -8.55
CA ARG A 395 -16.12 -0.71 -9.63
C ARG A 395 -15.27 -1.96 -9.61
N SER A 396 -14.90 -2.41 -8.41
CA SER A 396 -14.12 -3.62 -8.22
C SER A 396 -14.53 -4.35 -6.95
N LEU A 397 -14.46 -5.68 -7.01
CA LEU A 397 -14.64 -6.57 -5.86
C LEU A 397 -13.79 -7.81 -6.11
N TYR A 398 -12.81 -8.05 -5.23
CA TYR A 398 -11.93 -9.21 -5.30
C TYR A 398 -12.02 -9.99 -4.00
N LEU A 399 -12.16 -11.30 -4.13
CA LEU A 399 -12.13 -12.23 -3.00
C LEU A 399 -10.68 -12.53 -2.63
N PHE A 400 -10.38 -12.60 -1.34
CA PHE A 400 -9.12 -13.10 -0.84
C PHE A 400 -9.26 -14.56 -0.41
N ASP A 401 -8.41 -15.44 -0.95
CA ASP A 401 -8.34 -16.84 -0.55
C ASP A 401 -6.88 -17.27 -0.40
N ASP A 402 -6.41 -17.32 0.83
CA ASP A 402 -5.04 -17.69 1.19
C ASP A 402 -4.74 -19.20 1.11
N ARG A 403 -5.71 -20.02 0.65
CA ARG A 403 -5.47 -21.42 0.25
C ARG A 403 -4.84 -21.50 -1.14
N ILE A 404 -4.96 -20.43 -1.95
CA ILE A 404 -4.36 -20.35 -3.28
C ILE A 404 -2.90 -19.98 -3.13
N LYS A 405 -2.03 -20.92 -3.47
CA LYS A 405 -0.59 -20.77 -3.39
C LYS A 405 -0.08 -19.75 -4.43
N ASP A 406 0.92 -18.97 -4.06
CA ASP A 406 1.64 -18.12 -5.00
C ASP A 406 2.26 -18.97 -6.12
N TYR A 407 2.03 -18.58 -7.35
CA TYR A 407 2.50 -19.28 -8.54
C TYR A 407 4.02 -19.49 -8.54
N TYR A 408 4.77 -18.54 -8.02
CA TYR A 408 6.24 -18.55 -8.01
C TYR A 408 6.87 -19.35 -6.86
N GLU A 409 6.05 -20.02 -6.07
CA GLU A 409 6.53 -21.06 -5.15
C GLU A 409 6.91 -22.37 -5.88
N ASP A 410 6.30 -22.62 -7.03
CA ASP A 410 6.50 -23.85 -7.80
C ASP A 410 7.21 -23.63 -9.15
N THR A 411 7.34 -22.37 -9.59
CA THR A 411 7.94 -22.02 -10.89
C THR A 411 8.89 -20.83 -10.76
N ILE A 412 9.81 -20.71 -11.72
CA ILE A 412 10.67 -19.54 -11.86
C ILE A 412 10.07 -18.64 -12.95
N CYS A 413 10.10 -17.33 -12.72
CA CYS A 413 9.74 -16.37 -13.76
C CYS A 413 10.90 -16.21 -14.75
N ASP A 414 10.74 -16.76 -15.95
CA ASP A 414 11.72 -16.67 -17.04
C ASP A 414 11.41 -15.55 -18.04
N THR A 415 10.39 -14.72 -17.72
CA THR A 415 9.92 -13.59 -18.54
C THR A 415 10.26 -12.24 -17.90
N PHE A 416 10.06 -11.17 -18.65
CA PHE A 416 10.26 -9.81 -18.14
C PHE A 416 9.06 -9.27 -17.35
N ASP A 417 7.92 -9.94 -17.40
CA ASP A 417 6.68 -9.58 -16.70
C ASP A 417 6.29 -10.70 -15.73
N GLY A 418 5.80 -10.32 -14.55
CA GLY A 418 5.24 -11.25 -13.57
C GLY A 418 3.76 -11.52 -13.79
N VAL A 419 3.29 -12.69 -13.30
CA VAL A 419 1.89 -13.09 -13.27
C VAL A 419 1.48 -13.34 -11.83
N TYR A 420 0.33 -12.80 -11.43
CA TYR A 420 -0.21 -12.96 -10.08
C TYR A 420 -1.65 -13.41 -10.12
N GLU A 421 -2.01 -14.24 -9.13
CA GLU A 421 -3.37 -14.72 -8.99
C GLU A 421 -4.20 -13.77 -8.13
N ASN A 422 -5.40 -13.45 -8.62
CA ASN A 422 -6.46 -12.80 -7.88
C ASN A 422 -7.79 -13.47 -8.18
N LEU A 423 -8.83 -13.21 -7.40
CA LEU A 423 -10.17 -13.78 -7.61
C LEU A 423 -11.18 -12.66 -7.87
N PRO A 424 -11.33 -12.22 -9.13
CA PRO A 424 -12.22 -11.13 -9.47
C PRO A 424 -13.69 -11.57 -9.42
N ILE A 425 -14.51 -10.84 -8.64
CA ILE A 425 -15.97 -10.91 -8.68
C ILE A 425 -16.50 -9.81 -9.57
N VAL A 426 -15.96 -8.59 -9.38
CA VAL A 426 -16.17 -7.43 -10.25
C VAL A 426 -14.80 -6.86 -10.60
N ASP A 427 -14.52 -6.71 -11.88
CA ASP A 427 -13.27 -6.18 -12.38
C ASP A 427 -13.50 -5.33 -13.62
N THR A 428 -13.70 -4.03 -13.44
CA THR A 428 -13.91 -3.12 -14.57
C THR A 428 -12.63 -2.79 -15.31
N ILE A 429 -11.46 -3.00 -14.68
CA ILE A 429 -10.14 -2.63 -15.20
C ILE A 429 -9.74 -3.50 -16.38
N TYR A 430 -9.76 -4.82 -16.17
CA TYR A 430 -9.44 -5.80 -17.23
C TYR A 430 -10.53 -5.90 -18.27
N GLN A 431 -11.75 -5.49 -17.92
CA GLN A 431 -12.89 -5.58 -18.82
C GLN A 431 -12.86 -4.53 -19.92
N LYS A 432 -12.67 -3.26 -19.58
CA LYS A 432 -12.61 -2.17 -20.56
C LYS A 432 -11.79 -0.94 -20.11
N GLY A 433 -11.26 -0.93 -18.90
CA GLY A 433 -10.72 0.28 -18.30
C GLY A 433 -11.79 1.35 -18.08
N ASP A 434 -13.01 0.93 -17.79
CA ASP A 434 -14.20 1.78 -17.74
C ASP A 434 -14.34 2.39 -16.35
N THR A 435 -14.13 3.68 -16.25
CA THR A 435 -14.28 4.46 -15.02
C THR A 435 -15.62 5.18 -14.92
N ASP A 436 -16.43 5.14 -15.97
CA ASP A 436 -17.70 5.86 -16.04
C ASP A 436 -18.92 5.05 -15.58
N GLY A 437 -18.71 3.82 -15.08
CA GLY A 437 -19.75 2.99 -14.51
C GLY A 437 -20.60 2.21 -15.53
N GLY A 438 -20.09 2.01 -16.74
CA GLY A 438 -20.76 1.17 -17.73
C GLY A 438 -20.66 -0.33 -17.45
N ILE A 439 -19.76 -0.75 -16.55
CA ILE A 439 -19.44 -2.14 -16.20
C ILE A 439 -19.29 -2.25 -14.67
N GLY A 440 -19.59 -3.41 -14.12
CA GLY A 440 -19.58 -3.68 -12.70
C GLY A 440 -20.99 -3.77 -12.14
N ILE A 441 -21.19 -3.52 -10.85
CA ILE A 441 -22.52 -3.53 -10.25
C ILE A 441 -23.02 -2.09 -10.12
N ILE A 442 -23.86 -1.66 -11.05
CA ILE A 442 -24.53 -0.37 -10.99
C ILE A 442 -25.60 -0.44 -9.90
N LEU A 443 -25.52 0.45 -8.93
CA LEU A 443 -26.41 0.50 -7.77
C LEU A 443 -27.51 1.56 -7.94
N ASP A 444 -27.18 2.65 -8.61
CA ASP A 444 -28.07 3.78 -8.85
C ASP A 444 -27.60 4.64 -10.03
N GLU A 445 -28.56 5.26 -10.73
CA GLU A 445 -28.33 6.21 -11.82
C GLU A 445 -28.44 7.69 -11.34
N CYS A 446 -28.75 7.92 -10.05
CA CYS A 446 -28.98 9.24 -9.49
C CYS A 446 -28.43 9.34 -8.06
N GLY A 447 -27.10 9.27 -7.93
CA GLY A 447 -26.39 9.36 -6.64
C GLY A 447 -26.08 10.79 -6.26
N THR A 448 -26.91 11.43 -5.43
CA THR A 448 -26.62 12.71 -4.79
C THR A 448 -26.26 12.50 -3.32
N ASP A 449 -25.54 13.44 -2.71
CA ASP A 449 -25.17 13.43 -1.28
C ASP A 449 -24.39 12.17 -0.87
N PHE A 450 -23.50 11.71 -1.76
CA PHE A 450 -22.65 10.55 -1.52
C PHE A 450 -21.70 10.80 -0.35
N ASN A 451 -21.78 9.94 0.65
CA ASN A 451 -21.01 10.06 1.89
C ASN A 451 -20.60 8.68 2.43
N ALA A 452 -19.59 8.67 3.29
CA ALA A 452 -19.12 7.46 3.97
C ALA A 452 -18.98 7.73 5.46
N SER A 453 -19.37 6.76 6.29
CA SER A 453 -19.27 6.84 7.75
C SER A 453 -18.95 5.49 8.38
N LYS A 454 -18.12 5.50 9.42
CA LYS A 454 -17.92 4.33 10.28
C LYS A 454 -19.16 4.14 11.16
N THR A 455 -19.86 3.04 10.98
CA THR A 455 -21.10 2.75 11.74
C THR A 455 -20.89 1.78 12.90
N ALA A 456 -19.89 0.89 12.78
CA ALA A 456 -19.46 0.03 13.85
C ALA A 456 -17.96 -0.31 13.72
N ASP A 457 -17.44 -1.10 14.64
CA ASP A 457 -16.08 -1.63 14.46
C ASP A 457 -16.05 -2.56 13.25
N GLN A 458 -15.08 -2.37 12.35
CA GLN A 458 -14.95 -3.09 11.07
C GLN A 458 -16.14 -2.92 10.09
N GLU A 459 -17.06 -1.97 10.33
CA GLU A 459 -18.21 -1.70 9.48
C GLU A 459 -18.18 -0.27 8.93
N LEU A 460 -18.30 -0.15 7.61
CA LEU A 460 -18.39 1.12 6.90
C LEU A 460 -19.72 1.21 6.15
N THR A 461 -20.42 2.31 6.32
CA THR A 461 -21.63 2.61 5.55
C THR A 461 -21.33 3.72 4.53
N VAL A 462 -21.61 3.43 3.25
CA VAL A 462 -21.65 4.43 2.18
C VAL A 462 -23.11 4.72 1.87
N SER A 463 -23.51 5.98 1.81
CA SER A 463 -24.91 6.39 1.65
C SER A 463 -25.09 7.53 0.66
N TRP A 464 -26.25 7.57 0.00
CA TRP A 464 -26.71 8.63 -0.88
C TRP A 464 -28.24 8.64 -0.94
N GLY A 465 -28.87 9.80 -0.76
CA GLY A 465 -30.33 9.88 -0.67
C GLY A 465 -30.89 8.92 0.39
N ASP A 466 -31.80 8.04 -0.01
CA ASP A 466 -32.42 7.00 0.83
C ASP A 466 -31.74 5.61 0.68
N LYS A 467 -30.62 5.54 -0.01
CA LYS A 467 -29.89 4.31 -0.33
C LYS A 467 -28.61 4.17 0.47
N SER A 468 -28.17 2.95 0.69
CA SER A 468 -26.88 2.68 1.32
C SER A 468 -26.27 1.35 0.93
N VAL A 469 -24.93 1.29 1.06
CA VAL A 469 -24.13 0.08 1.06
C VAL A 469 -23.43 -0.01 2.40
N ILE A 470 -23.58 -1.15 3.08
CA ILE A 470 -22.89 -1.43 4.34
C ILE A 470 -21.85 -2.52 4.05
N PHE A 471 -20.59 -2.18 4.23
CA PHE A 471 -19.48 -3.12 4.12
C PHE A 471 -19.14 -3.70 5.50
N ARG A 472 -19.06 -5.01 5.58
CA ARG A 472 -18.63 -5.81 6.74
C ARG A 472 -17.56 -6.80 6.36
N GLU A 473 -16.87 -7.36 7.31
CA GLU A 473 -15.77 -8.29 7.08
C GLU A 473 -16.12 -9.44 6.11
N THR A 474 -17.34 -9.96 6.16
CA THR A 474 -17.77 -11.13 5.36
C THR A 474 -18.90 -10.87 4.39
N GLU A 475 -19.52 -9.71 4.41
CA GLU A 475 -20.73 -9.43 3.62
C GLU A 475 -20.86 -7.95 3.22
N ILE A 476 -21.60 -7.69 2.17
CA ILE A 476 -21.97 -6.37 1.66
C ILE A 476 -23.49 -6.29 1.63
N ILE A 477 -24.09 -5.30 2.33
CA ILE A 477 -25.54 -5.13 2.38
C ILE A 477 -25.93 -3.91 1.56
N LEU A 478 -26.82 -4.11 0.59
CA LEU A 478 -27.37 -3.07 -0.29
C LEU A 478 -28.79 -2.76 0.14
N ASN A 479 -29.07 -1.52 0.54
CA ASN A 479 -30.39 -1.08 0.97
C ASN A 479 -31.00 -0.10 -0.03
N ASN A 480 -32.24 -0.34 -0.44
CA ASN A 480 -33.01 0.45 -1.40
C ASN A 480 -32.34 0.60 -2.79
N CYS A 481 -31.32 -0.21 -3.09
CA CYS A 481 -30.64 -0.23 -4.37
C CYS A 481 -31.36 -1.17 -5.37
N LYS A 482 -31.14 -0.91 -6.66
CA LYS A 482 -31.59 -1.79 -7.76
C LYS A 482 -30.39 -2.28 -8.54
N PRO A 483 -29.59 -3.21 -7.99
CA PRO A 483 -28.33 -3.59 -8.59
C PRO A 483 -28.50 -4.26 -9.95
N ILE A 484 -27.68 -3.83 -10.90
CA ILE A 484 -27.54 -4.43 -12.21
C ILE A 484 -26.05 -4.75 -12.40
N PHE A 485 -25.71 -6.01 -12.50
CA PHE A 485 -24.34 -6.45 -12.71
C PHE A 485 -24.11 -6.78 -14.18
N THR A 486 -23.30 -5.98 -14.85
CA THR A 486 -22.83 -6.23 -16.21
C THR A 486 -21.37 -6.70 -16.16
N TYR A 487 -21.09 -7.85 -16.75
CA TYR A 487 -19.76 -8.45 -16.75
C TYR A 487 -19.24 -8.72 -18.17
N TYR A 488 -17.93 -8.48 -18.34
CA TYR A 488 -17.14 -8.81 -19.54
C TYR A 488 -15.80 -9.40 -19.12
N MET A 489 -15.83 -10.46 -18.29
CA MET A 489 -14.60 -11.01 -17.74
C MET A 489 -13.96 -11.97 -18.74
N ASN A 490 -12.76 -11.62 -19.20
CA ASN A 490 -11.96 -12.52 -20.02
C ASN A 490 -11.53 -13.73 -19.19
N ASN A 491 -11.68 -14.93 -19.75
CA ASN A 491 -11.28 -16.20 -19.14
C ASN A 491 -11.96 -16.51 -17.78
N THR A 492 -13.14 -15.92 -17.53
CA THR A 492 -13.94 -16.23 -16.34
C THR A 492 -15.30 -16.77 -16.78
N ASP A 493 -15.60 -18.00 -16.40
CA ASP A 493 -16.92 -18.57 -16.58
C ASP A 493 -17.82 -18.17 -15.42
N ILE A 494 -19.02 -17.66 -15.74
CA ILE A 494 -20.01 -17.20 -14.75
C ILE A 494 -21.30 -17.96 -14.91
N TYR A 495 -21.70 -18.67 -13.86
CA TYR A 495 -22.92 -19.46 -13.79
C TYR A 495 -23.83 -18.93 -12.67
N VAL A 496 -25.10 -18.72 -12.97
CA VAL A 496 -26.10 -18.32 -11.97
C VAL A 496 -26.96 -19.52 -11.63
N ASP A 497 -27.06 -19.83 -10.35
CA ASP A 497 -27.92 -20.88 -9.80
C ASP A 497 -28.67 -20.33 -8.58
N ASN A 498 -30.01 -20.24 -8.69
CA ASN A 498 -30.89 -19.71 -7.64
C ASN A 498 -30.42 -18.33 -7.09
N SER A 499 -29.76 -18.35 -5.94
CA SER A 499 -29.23 -17.18 -5.24
C SER A 499 -27.71 -17.07 -5.30
N MET A 500 -27.04 -17.85 -6.14
CA MET A 500 -25.58 -17.87 -6.26
C MET A 500 -25.12 -17.47 -7.65
N ILE A 501 -24.11 -16.63 -7.69
CA ILE A 501 -23.30 -16.35 -8.87
C ILE A 501 -21.98 -17.09 -8.67
N ASN A 502 -21.73 -18.10 -9.49
CA ASN A 502 -20.54 -18.94 -9.41
C ASN A 502 -19.52 -18.50 -10.46
N TYR A 503 -18.27 -18.50 -10.08
CA TYR A 503 -17.14 -18.10 -10.90
C TYR A 503 -16.17 -19.26 -11.04
N GLU A 504 -15.63 -19.44 -12.24
CA GLU A 504 -14.46 -20.27 -12.48
C GLU A 504 -13.42 -19.44 -13.24
N TYR A 505 -12.29 -19.15 -12.58
CA TYR A 505 -11.22 -18.31 -13.10
C TYR A 505 -9.87 -18.97 -12.86
N LYS A 506 -9.12 -19.24 -13.93
CA LYS A 506 -7.82 -19.91 -13.88
C LYS A 506 -7.83 -21.20 -13.03
N GLY A 507 -8.91 -21.98 -13.14
CA GLY A 507 -9.08 -23.23 -12.38
C GLY A 507 -9.58 -23.06 -10.94
N ASN A 508 -9.68 -21.85 -10.44
CA ASN A 508 -10.21 -21.56 -9.12
C ASN A 508 -11.73 -21.35 -9.16
N LYS A 509 -12.45 -21.98 -8.22
CA LYS A 509 -13.90 -21.87 -8.08
C LYS A 509 -14.26 -21.11 -6.83
N TYR A 510 -15.10 -20.10 -6.99
CA TYR A 510 -15.60 -19.26 -5.90
C TYR A 510 -16.99 -18.73 -6.26
N SER A 511 -17.66 -18.07 -5.33
CA SER A 511 -19.02 -17.61 -5.58
C SER A 511 -19.37 -16.32 -4.85
N LEU A 512 -20.42 -15.66 -5.33
CA LEU A 512 -21.12 -14.58 -4.66
C LEU A 512 -22.52 -15.08 -4.32
N GLU A 513 -22.77 -15.40 -3.04
CA GLU A 513 -24.10 -15.71 -2.55
C GLU A 513 -24.90 -14.45 -2.38
N THR A 514 -26.18 -14.48 -2.77
CA THR A 514 -27.11 -13.37 -2.56
C THR A 514 -28.26 -13.79 -1.66
N LYS A 515 -28.56 -12.97 -0.66
CA LYS A 515 -29.72 -13.14 0.22
C LYS A 515 -30.66 -11.95 0.07
N GLY A 516 -31.96 -12.16 0.19
CA GLY A 516 -32.96 -11.11 0.07
C GLY A 516 -33.21 -10.64 -1.37
N ALA A 517 -32.66 -11.33 -2.38
CA ALA A 517 -32.88 -11.03 -3.79
C ALA A 517 -33.28 -12.25 -4.60
N LYS A 518 -34.11 -12.04 -5.63
CA LYS A 518 -34.24 -12.92 -6.79
C LYS A 518 -33.25 -12.45 -7.84
N ILE A 519 -32.52 -13.37 -8.44
CA ILE A 519 -31.54 -13.07 -9.49
C ILE A 519 -32.12 -13.49 -10.84
N GLU A 520 -31.96 -12.63 -11.84
CA GLU A 520 -32.28 -12.93 -13.23
C GLU A 520 -31.07 -12.65 -14.10
N LYS A 521 -30.63 -13.62 -14.91
CA LYS A 521 -29.50 -13.51 -15.83
C LYS A 521 -29.98 -13.47 -17.27
N GLU A 522 -29.62 -12.40 -17.96
CA GLU A 522 -29.82 -12.27 -19.40
C GLU A 522 -28.49 -11.91 -20.08
N SER A 523 -27.99 -12.81 -20.92
CA SER A 523 -26.69 -12.65 -21.58
C SER A 523 -25.56 -12.42 -20.54
N ASN A 524 -24.87 -11.27 -20.59
CA ASN A 524 -23.82 -10.84 -19.68
C ASN A 524 -24.31 -9.90 -18.56
N THR A 525 -25.61 -9.83 -18.36
CA THR A 525 -26.22 -8.97 -17.33
C THR A 525 -26.97 -9.81 -16.30
N ILE A 526 -26.78 -9.47 -15.03
CA ILE A 526 -27.48 -10.07 -13.89
C ILE A 526 -28.22 -8.96 -13.15
N THR A 527 -29.53 -9.10 -13.04
CA THR A 527 -30.39 -8.15 -12.32
C THR A 527 -30.80 -8.75 -10.98
N PHE A 528 -30.75 -7.94 -9.93
CA PHE A 528 -31.12 -8.32 -8.58
C PHE A 528 -32.43 -7.62 -8.20
N HIS A 529 -33.41 -8.40 -7.76
CA HIS A 529 -34.72 -7.90 -7.33
C HIS A 529 -34.89 -8.07 -5.81
N GLY A 530 -34.86 -6.98 -5.06
CA GLY A 530 -35.02 -6.95 -3.61
C GLY A 530 -34.83 -5.54 -3.06
N ASN A 531 -35.33 -5.26 -1.86
CA ASN A 531 -35.17 -3.95 -1.20
C ASN A 531 -33.96 -3.90 -0.27
N SER A 532 -33.60 -5.04 0.32
CA SER A 532 -32.40 -5.20 1.12
C SER A 532 -31.73 -6.50 0.67
N ILE A 533 -30.55 -6.38 0.06
CA ILE A 533 -29.83 -7.46 -0.60
C ILE A 533 -28.48 -7.63 0.11
N THR A 534 -28.18 -8.83 0.54
CA THR A 534 -26.87 -9.16 1.09
C THR A 534 -26.05 -9.95 0.07
N LEU A 535 -24.88 -9.45 -0.25
CA LEU A 535 -23.87 -10.11 -1.09
C LEU A 535 -22.80 -10.70 -0.19
N ILE A 536 -22.51 -11.99 -0.35
CA ILE A 536 -21.54 -12.72 0.48
C ILE A 536 -20.51 -13.37 -0.46
N PRO A 537 -19.30 -12.81 -0.58
CA PRO A 537 -18.20 -13.46 -1.28
C PRO A 537 -17.81 -14.76 -0.56
N LYS A 538 -17.75 -15.87 -1.30
CA LYS A 538 -17.49 -17.21 -0.75
C LYS A 538 -16.34 -17.93 -1.45
N LYS A 539 -15.49 -18.52 -0.62
CA LYS A 539 -14.46 -19.49 -1.02
C LYS A 539 -15.13 -20.87 -1.17
N ASN A 540 -14.97 -21.53 -2.29
CA ASN A 540 -15.55 -22.87 -2.54
C ASN A 540 -14.55 -24.00 -2.22
#